data_1c544a3cc5bee8d761e932731d44fe78
#
_entry.id   1c544a3cc5bee8d761e932731d44fe78
#
_cell.length_a   1.000
_cell.length_b   1.000
_cell.length_c   1.000
_cell.angle_alpha   90.00
_cell.angle_beta   90.00
_cell.angle_gamma   90.00
#
_symmetry.space_group_name_H-M   'P 1'
#
loop_
_entity.id
_entity.type
_entity.pdbx_description
1 polymer ?
#
loop_
_entity_poly.entity_id
_entity_poly.type
_entity_poly.pdbx_seq_one_letter_code
_entity_poly.pdbx_strand_id
1 'polypeptide(L)'
;TGIKVNYTTFDSNESMYAKLKSGAANYDVVIPSDYMVAKMIAEGMLKPLNYDNIPNFKKIDQEYVNPDYDPQNAYTVPYMLCTTGIIYNTTMVDKAPTSWADLWDEQYAGNILMFNNSRDAYAIAAFKSGHDINPQSTEEVDEVVEELKAQKPLVQAYVMDEIFDKMIGGEAAVGVYYSGDAITMIDDNPDLAWVFPEEGSVLSVDCMTIPAASEHQEAAEMFINFMCETDIGKANAEYIGYTTPMQDVWEVLDEDLKESEIAYPSEEKAAKEKVFTALSDDVNSELDVKWSEMKSYDEGGSSLLFLALLAAMVALACFNIWRKVRRRNRNQY
;
A
#
# COMPACT_ATOMS: atom_id res chain seq x y z
N THR A 1 -0.15 16.19 -29.31
CA THR A 1 1.06 15.48 -29.73
C THR A 1 0.75 14.33 -30.70
N GLY A 2 -0.42 13.70 -30.62
CA GLY A 2 -0.76 12.49 -31.39
C GLY A 2 -0.16 11.20 -30.81
N ILE A 3 0.48 11.25 -29.64
CA ILE A 3 0.97 10.08 -28.91
C ILE A 3 -0.22 9.29 -28.39
N LYS A 4 -0.24 7.98 -28.67
CA LYS A 4 -1.22 7.06 -28.10
C LYS A 4 -0.66 6.47 -26.80
N VAL A 5 -1.38 6.65 -25.70
CA VAL A 5 -1.05 6.05 -24.41
C VAL A 5 -1.78 4.71 -24.26
N ASN A 6 -1.03 3.64 -23.96
CA ASN A 6 -1.59 2.36 -23.55
C ASN A 6 -1.43 2.28 -22.01
N TYR A 7 -2.55 2.38 -21.30
CA TYR A 7 -2.58 2.42 -19.85
C TYR A 7 -2.83 1.04 -19.24
N THR A 8 -2.08 0.71 -18.19
CA THR A 8 -2.28 -0.48 -17.37
C THR A 8 -2.03 -0.16 -15.91
N THR A 9 -2.68 -0.87 -15.01
CA THR A 9 -2.49 -0.77 -13.56
C THR A 9 -1.69 -1.94 -13.03
N PHE A 10 -1.20 -1.81 -11.80
CA PHE A 10 -0.59 -2.88 -11.03
C PHE A 10 -1.07 -2.78 -9.57
N ASP A 11 -1.14 -3.93 -8.91
CA ASP A 11 -1.74 -4.04 -7.57
C ASP A 11 -0.80 -3.54 -6.45
N SER A 12 0.52 -3.57 -6.68
CA SER A 12 1.53 -3.10 -5.74
C SER A 12 2.83 -2.72 -6.43
N ASN A 13 3.64 -1.87 -5.79
CA ASN A 13 4.98 -1.53 -6.24
C ASN A 13 5.85 -2.77 -6.47
N GLU A 14 5.74 -3.78 -5.59
CA GLU A 14 6.48 -5.04 -5.68
C GLU A 14 6.09 -5.84 -6.92
N SER A 15 4.80 -5.89 -7.27
CA SER A 15 4.32 -6.59 -8.46
C SER A 15 4.79 -5.90 -9.75
N MET A 16 4.77 -4.57 -9.79
CA MET A 16 5.31 -3.77 -10.89
C MET A 16 6.81 -3.98 -11.04
N TYR A 17 7.57 -3.84 -9.94
CA TYR A 17 9.02 -4.05 -9.90
C TYR A 17 9.41 -5.46 -10.40
N ALA A 18 8.72 -6.51 -9.94
CA ALA A 18 9.00 -7.88 -10.37
C ALA A 18 8.76 -8.08 -11.87
N LYS A 19 7.71 -7.47 -12.44
CA LYS A 19 7.44 -7.50 -13.89
C LYS A 19 8.55 -6.81 -14.69
N LEU A 20 9.00 -5.64 -14.24
CA LEU A 20 10.11 -4.91 -14.89
C LEU A 20 11.42 -5.68 -14.78
N LYS A 21 11.78 -6.15 -13.59
CA LYS A 21 13.03 -6.86 -13.33
C LYS A 21 13.13 -8.17 -14.12
N SER A 22 12.03 -8.87 -14.31
CA SER A 22 11.98 -10.11 -15.12
C SER A 22 11.95 -9.86 -16.63
N GLY A 23 11.80 -8.61 -17.09
CA GLY A 23 11.59 -8.29 -18.49
C GLY A 23 10.25 -8.76 -19.06
N ALA A 24 9.30 -9.11 -18.19
CA ALA A 24 7.96 -9.57 -18.61
C ALA A 24 7.08 -8.45 -19.15
N ALA A 25 7.42 -7.19 -18.87
CA ALA A 25 6.72 -6.02 -19.37
C ALA A 25 7.72 -4.90 -19.74
N ASN A 26 7.41 -4.19 -20.82
CA ASN A 26 8.09 -2.97 -21.22
C ASN A 26 7.13 -1.81 -21.06
N TYR A 27 7.46 -0.90 -20.14
CA TYR A 27 6.75 0.34 -19.93
C TYR A 27 7.65 1.52 -20.31
N ASP A 28 7.04 2.59 -20.81
CA ASP A 28 7.76 3.84 -21.12
C ASP A 28 7.71 4.81 -19.93
N VAL A 29 6.62 4.75 -19.15
CA VAL A 29 6.48 5.49 -17.89
C VAL A 29 5.92 4.51 -16.85
N VAL A 30 6.44 4.58 -15.63
CA VAL A 30 5.86 3.95 -14.43
C VAL A 30 5.78 4.98 -13.31
N ILE A 31 4.79 4.82 -12.45
CA ILE A 31 4.52 5.77 -11.35
C ILE A 31 4.55 4.99 -10.03
N PRO A 32 5.74 4.61 -9.53
CA PRO A 32 5.92 4.00 -8.22
C PRO A 32 5.99 5.03 -7.11
N SER A 33 5.81 4.57 -5.88
CA SER A 33 6.07 5.38 -4.69
C SER A 33 7.58 5.52 -4.40
N ASP A 34 7.92 6.52 -3.63
CA ASP A 34 9.28 6.97 -3.28
C ASP A 34 10.26 5.85 -2.88
N TYR A 35 9.88 4.94 -1.97
CA TYR A 35 10.75 3.84 -1.55
C TYR A 35 11.11 2.88 -2.68
N MET A 36 10.16 2.64 -3.59
CA MET A 36 10.39 1.80 -4.74
C MET A 36 11.24 2.51 -5.79
N VAL A 37 11.06 3.83 -5.95
CA VAL A 37 11.95 4.68 -6.75
C VAL A 37 13.38 4.57 -6.24
N ALA A 38 13.60 4.73 -4.94
CA ALA A 38 14.93 4.62 -4.33
C ALA A 38 15.61 3.27 -4.67
N LYS A 39 14.87 2.16 -4.54
CA LYS A 39 15.33 0.82 -4.90
C LYS A 39 15.65 0.71 -6.39
N MET A 40 14.78 1.21 -7.27
CA MET A 40 14.98 1.14 -8.72
C MET A 40 16.15 2.00 -9.18
N ILE A 41 16.42 3.15 -8.55
CA ILE A 41 17.61 3.97 -8.80
C ILE A 41 18.87 3.20 -8.42
N ALA A 42 18.91 2.63 -7.20
CA ALA A 42 20.06 1.87 -6.71
C ALA A 42 20.41 0.67 -7.61
N GLU A 43 19.41 0.04 -8.20
CA GLU A 43 19.59 -1.09 -9.13
C GLU A 43 19.80 -0.68 -10.61
N GLY A 44 19.84 0.62 -10.91
CA GLY A 44 20.03 1.13 -12.29
C GLY A 44 18.86 0.80 -13.23
N MET A 45 17.66 0.66 -12.70
CA MET A 45 16.46 0.31 -13.45
C MET A 45 15.72 1.51 -14.07
N LEU A 46 16.18 2.74 -13.80
CA LEU A 46 15.60 3.97 -14.32
C LEU A 46 16.56 4.72 -15.26
N LYS A 47 16.00 5.50 -16.16
CA LYS A 47 16.75 6.43 -17.02
C LYS A 47 16.76 7.82 -16.40
N PRO A 48 17.88 8.56 -16.47
CA PRO A 48 17.89 9.98 -16.18
C PRO A 48 16.94 10.75 -17.13
N LEU A 49 16.20 11.69 -16.58
CA LEU A 49 15.26 12.55 -17.30
C LEU A 49 15.99 13.71 -17.98
N ASN A 50 15.53 14.08 -19.17
CA ASN A 50 15.92 15.33 -19.82
C ASN A 50 14.85 16.41 -19.54
N TYR A 51 15.12 17.28 -18.57
CA TYR A 51 14.19 18.33 -18.14
C TYR A 51 13.92 19.41 -19.21
N ASP A 52 14.73 19.50 -20.27
CA ASP A 52 14.41 20.35 -21.42
C ASP A 52 13.12 19.91 -22.13
N ASN A 53 12.75 18.64 -22.01
CA ASN A 53 11.51 18.07 -22.52
C ASN A 53 10.37 18.11 -21.48
N ILE A 54 10.67 18.53 -20.23
CA ILE A 54 9.71 18.61 -19.12
C ILE A 54 9.68 20.04 -18.52
N PRO A 55 9.40 21.07 -19.32
CA PRO A 55 9.45 22.47 -18.85
C PRO A 55 8.44 22.78 -17.74
N ASN A 56 7.38 21.95 -17.55
CA ASN A 56 6.42 22.11 -16.48
C ASN A 56 6.94 21.62 -15.11
N PHE A 57 8.09 20.94 -15.06
CA PHE A 57 8.73 20.57 -13.78
C PHE A 57 8.94 21.77 -12.84
N LYS A 58 9.15 22.95 -13.38
CA LYS A 58 9.26 24.22 -12.60
C LYS A 58 8.05 24.56 -11.74
N LYS A 59 6.90 23.89 -11.95
CA LYS A 59 5.67 24.06 -11.17
C LYS A 59 5.64 23.19 -9.93
N ILE A 60 6.53 22.19 -9.84
CA ILE A 60 6.69 21.37 -8.65
C ILE A 60 7.18 22.24 -7.51
N ASP A 61 6.53 22.14 -6.35
CA ASP A 61 6.92 22.88 -5.15
C ASP A 61 8.33 22.49 -4.73
N GLN A 62 9.08 23.48 -4.24
CA GLN A 62 10.49 23.31 -3.83
C GLN A 62 10.65 22.31 -2.69
N GLU A 63 9.63 22.08 -1.91
CA GLU A 63 9.59 21.06 -0.86
C GLU A 63 9.79 19.65 -1.41
N TYR A 64 9.30 19.37 -2.62
CA TYR A 64 9.38 18.06 -3.26
C TYR A 64 10.50 17.95 -4.30
N VAL A 65 11.38 18.96 -4.39
CA VAL A 65 12.53 18.97 -5.29
C VAL A 65 13.77 18.51 -4.56
N ASN A 66 14.59 17.66 -5.19
CA ASN A 66 15.78 17.00 -4.65
C ASN A 66 15.51 16.20 -3.36
N PRO A 67 14.52 15.30 -3.36
CA PRO A 67 14.20 14.48 -2.20
C PRO A 67 15.32 13.47 -1.91
N ASP A 68 15.35 12.94 -0.68
CA ASP A 68 16.38 11.99 -0.24
C ASP A 68 16.44 10.71 -1.12
N TYR A 69 15.33 10.29 -1.72
CA TYR A 69 15.30 9.13 -2.62
C TYR A 69 15.85 9.44 -4.04
N ASP A 70 15.91 10.69 -4.45
CA ASP A 70 16.53 11.17 -5.70
C ASP A 70 17.20 12.54 -5.49
N PRO A 71 18.33 12.63 -4.77
CA PRO A 71 18.90 13.90 -4.29
C PRO A 71 19.31 14.91 -5.37
N GLN A 72 19.37 14.49 -6.61
CA GLN A 72 19.68 15.34 -7.76
C GLN A 72 18.48 15.55 -8.68
N ASN A 73 17.32 15.00 -8.31
CA ASN A 73 16.14 14.94 -9.17
C ASN A 73 16.47 14.43 -10.58
N ALA A 74 17.35 13.43 -10.65
CA ALA A 74 17.83 12.94 -11.95
C ALA A 74 16.83 12.01 -12.64
N TYR A 75 15.92 11.37 -11.89
CA TYR A 75 15.09 10.26 -12.36
C TYR A 75 13.59 10.48 -12.19
N THR A 76 13.15 11.47 -11.39
CA THR A 76 11.78 11.56 -10.90
C THR A 76 11.12 12.91 -11.16
N VAL A 77 9.82 12.86 -11.46
CA VAL A 77 8.92 14.00 -11.33
C VAL A 77 7.82 13.60 -10.35
N PRO A 78 7.69 14.26 -9.18
CA PRO A 78 6.59 14.02 -8.25
C PRO A 78 5.23 14.17 -8.96
N TYR A 79 4.30 13.26 -8.67
CA TYR A 79 2.98 13.22 -9.31
C TYR A 79 1.86 13.50 -8.32
N MET A 80 1.74 12.67 -7.29
CA MET A 80 0.73 12.79 -6.25
C MET A 80 1.32 12.46 -4.90
N LEU A 81 0.66 12.92 -3.83
CA LEU A 81 1.02 12.69 -2.45
C LEU A 81 -0.18 12.11 -1.72
N CYS A 82 0.05 11.19 -0.81
CA CYS A 82 -1.00 10.67 0.03
C CYS A 82 -0.50 10.35 1.44
N THR A 83 -1.36 10.57 2.41
CA THR A 83 -1.12 10.22 3.81
C THR A 83 -1.78 8.89 4.12
N THR A 84 -1.14 8.01 4.88
CA THR A 84 -1.74 6.77 5.38
C THR A 84 -2.51 7.06 6.67
N GLY A 85 -3.65 6.39 6.88
CA GLY A 85 -4.41 6.55 8.12
C GLY A 85 -5.42 5.43 8.35
N ILE A 86 -6.26 5.60 9.35
CA ILE A 86 -7.29 4.61 9.71
C ILE A 86 -8.63 5.06 9.14
N ILE A 87 -9.21 4.26 8.25
CA ILE A 87 -10.61 4.36 7.86
C ILE A 87 -11.43 3.44 8.75
N TYR A 88 -12.58 3.89 9.22
CA TYR A 88 -13.41 3.10 10.12
C TYR A 88 -14.89 3.31 9.85
N ASN A 89 -15.70 2.29 10.17
CA ASN A 89 -17.16 2.36 10.08
C ASN A 89 -17.73 2.85 11.40
N THR A 90 -18.34 4.02 11.40
CA THR A 90 -18.90 4.69 12.60
C THR A 90 -20.04 3.92 13.24
N THR A 91 -20.67 3.00 12.50
CA THR A 91 -21.76 2.15 13.03
C THR A 91 -21.26 0.86 13.66
N MET A 92 -19.97 0.54 13.49
CA MET A 92 -19.35 -0.70 13.99
C MET A 92 -18.33 -0.45 15.11
N VAL A 93 -18.02 0.82 15.42
CA VAL A 93 -17.10 1.19 16.50
C VAL A 93 -17.85 1.99 17.58
N ASP A 94 -17.60 1.68 18.85
CA ASP A 94 -18.19 2.44 19.96
C ASP A 94 -17.56 3.83 20.12
N LYS A 95 -16.29 3.95 19.74
CA LYS A 95 -15.48 5.17 19.79
C LYS A 95 -14.56 5.23 18.58
N ALA A 96 -14.43 6.41 17.98
CA ALA A 96 -13.47 6.65 16.92
C ALA A 96 -12.04 6.25 17.34
N PRO A 97 -11.29 5.48 16.52
CA PRO A 97 -9.89 5.22 16.78
C PRO A 97 -9.09 6.53 16.75
N THR A 98 -7.98 6.61 17.48
CA THR A 98 -7.13 7.80 17.54
C THR A 98 -5.64 7.47 17.39
N SER A 99 -5.29 6.21 17.50
CA SER A 99 -3.93 5.70 17.60
C SER A 99 -3.76 4.46 16.71
N TRP A 100 -2.57 4.24 16.19
CA TRP A 100 -2.25 2.99 15.52
C TRP A 100 -2.43 1.78 16.44
N ALA A 101 -2.26 1.96 17.77
CA ALA A 101 -2.46 0.89 18.76
C ALA A 101 -3.90 0.36 18.79
N ASP A 102 -4.89 1.14 18.34
CA ASP A 102 -6.29 0.69 18.25
C ASP A 102 -6.47 -0.50 17.30
N LEU A 103 -5.55 -0.67 16.32
CA LEU A 103 -5.54 -1.83 15.41
C LEU A 103 -5.06 -3.13 16.08
N TRP A 104 -4.64 -3.08 17.35
CA TRP A 104 -4.29 -4.25 18.19
C TRP A 104 -5.33 -4.49 19.29
N ASP A 105 -6.46 -3.76 19.28
CA ASP A 105 -7.50 -3.97 20.26
C ASP A 105 -8.37 -5.18 19.92
N GLU A 106 -8.50 -6.12 20.86
CA GLU A 106 -9.30 -7.34 20.73
C GLU A 106 -10.79 -7.07 20.40
N GLN A 107 -11.31 -5.87 20.71
CA GLN A 107 -12.68 -5.49 20.35
C GLN A 107 -12.92 -5.54 18.84
N TYR A 108 -11.89 -5.33 18.02
CA TYR A 108 -11.97 -5.36 16.56
C TYR A 108 -11.55 -6.72 15.96
N ALA A 109 -11.33 -7.75 16.77
CA ALA A 109 -10.87 -9.06 16.30
C ALA A 109 -11.77 -9.60 15.16
N GLY A 110 -11.13 -9.95 14.03
CA GLY A 110 -11.80 -10.41 12.82
C GLY A 110 -12.51 -9.31 12.01
N ASN A 111 -12.31 -8.02 12.37
CA ASN A 111 -12.89 -6.86 11.70
C ASN A 111 -11.84 -5.80 11.33
N ILE A 112 -10.55 -6.18 11.29
CA ILE A 112 -9.44 -5.30 10.91
C ILE A 112 -8.98 -5.64 9.51
N LEU A 113 -8.89 -4.64 8.63
CA LEU A 113 -8.23 -4.74 7.33
C LEU A 113 -6.85 -4.09 7.40
N MET A 114 -5.83 -4.84 7.01
CA MET A 114 -4.44 -4.40 7.05
C MET A 114 -3.82 -4.43 5.66
N PHE A 115 -2.81 -3.61 5.41
CA PHE A 115 -2.09 -3.61 4.14
C PHE A 115 -1.51 -4.98 3.79
N ASN A 116 -1.64 -5.35 2.51
CA ASN A 116 -0.93 -6.47 1.89
C ASN A 116 0.40 -6.02 1.25
N ASN A 117 1.06 -5.06 1.85
CA ASN A 117 2.32 -4.46 1.45
C ASN A 117 3.26 -4.44 2.67
N SER A 118 4.48 -4.93 2.52
CA SER A 118 5.43 -5.09 3.63
C SER A 118 5.88 -3.77 4.23
N ARG A 119 6.15 -2.75 3.39
CA ARG A 119 6.65 -1.44 3.85
C ARG A 119 5.61 -0.68 4.65
N ASP A 120 4.38 -0.60 4.13
CA ASP A 120 3.30 0.11 4.83
C ASP A 120 2.88 -0.64 6.10
N ALA A 121 2.73 -1.97 6.05
CA ALA A 121 2.40 -2.76 7.24
C ALA A 121 3.46 -2.63 8.33
N TYR A 122 4.76 -2.66 7.96
CA TYR A 122 5.87 -2.42 8.87
C TYR A 122 5.78 -1.03 9.51
N ALA A 123 5.55 0.02 8.69
CA ALA A 123 5.49 1.39 9.19
C ALA A 123 4.41 1.60 10.26
N ILE A 124 3.23 1.00 10.08
CA ILE A 124 2.15 1.06 11.05
C ILE A 124 2.53 0.41 12.38
N ALA A 125 3.15 -0.76 12.32
CA ALA A 125 3.63 -1.45 13.53
C ALA A 125 4.79 -0.68 14.19
N ALA A 126 5.67 -0.04 13.40
CA ALA A 126 6.76 0.79 13.88
C ALA A 126 6.23 2.04 14.61
N PHE A 127 5.25 2.76 14.05
CA PHE A 127 4.60 3.88 14.75
C PHE A 127 4.01 3.43 16.08
N LYS A 128 3.24 2.35 16.08
CA LYS A 128 2.61 1.79 17.28
C LYS A 128 3.62 1.45 18.37
N SER A 129 4.78 0.91 18.00
CA SER A 129 5.83 0.46 18.94
C SER A 129 6.91 1.51 19.21
N GLY A 130 6.83 2.70 18.58
CA GLY A 130 7.78 3.78 18.77
C GLY A 130 9.12 3.60 18.05
N HIS A 131 9.17 2.72 17.03
CA HIS A 131 10.31 2.54 16.16
C HIS A 131 10.28 3.51 14.96
N ASP A 132 11.40 3.59 14.23
CA ASP A 132 11.42 4.31 12.96
C ASP A 132 10.79 3.48 11.84
N ILE A 133 10.08 4.15 10.91
CA ILE A 133 9.50 3.51 9.72
C ILE A 133 10.58 3.07 8.70
N ASN A 134 11.81 3.57 8.87
CA ASN A 134 12.98 3.27 8.07
C ASN A 134 14.01 2.51 8.91
N PRO A 135 13.86 1.18 9.12
CA PRO A 135 14.76 0.40 9.96
C PRO A 135 16.20 0.49 9.46
N GLN A 136 17.13 0.58 10.38
CA GLN A 136 18.55 0.68 10.10
C GLN A 136 19.28 -0.67 10.27
N SER A 137 18.62 -1.67 10.84
CA SER A 137 19.16 -3.01 11.06
C SER A 137 18.12 -4.10 10.93
N THR A 138 18.58 -5.33 10.75
CA THR A 138 17.72 -6.52 10.70
C THR A 138 17.06 -6.80 12.05
N GLU A 139 17.71 -6.45 13.17
CA GLU A 139 17.17 -6.58 14.50
C GLU A 139 15.94 -5.68 14.71
N GLU A 140 15.96 -4.44 14.20
CA GLU A 140 14.79 -3.56 14.25
C GLU A 140 13.63 -4.11 13.42
N VAL A 141 13.94 -4.75 12.27
CA VAL A 141 12.91 -5.45 11.47
C VAL A 141 12.27 -6.58 12.27
N ASP A 142 13.09 -7.40 12.95
CA ASP A 142 12.60 -8.52 13.77
C ASP A 142 11.68 -8.03 14.89
N GLU A 143 12.08 -6.97 15.62
CA GLU A 143 11.30 -6.43 16.74
C GLU A 143 9.91 -5.93 16.26
N VAL A 144 9.86 -5.19 15.16
CA VAL A 144 8.59 -4.65 14.65
C VAL A 144 7.71 -5.72 14.01
N VAL A 145 8.29 -6.72 13.36
CA VAL A 145 7.51 -7.82 12.78
C VAL A 145 6.87 -8.70 13.86
N GLU A 146 7.46 -8.81 15.06
CA GLU A 146 6.80 -9.48 16.19
C GLU A 146 5.48 -8.77 16.59
N GLU A 147 5.39 -7.44 16.46
CA GLU A 147 4.14 -6.71 16.66
C GLU A 147 3.09 -7.10 15.60
N LEU A 148 3.50 -7.25 14.33
CA LEU A 148 2.59 -7.71 13.28
C LEU A 148 2.11 -9.15 13.48
N LYS A 149 2.98 -10.03 14.02
CA LYS A 149 2.60 -11.40 14.41
C LYS A 149 1.57 -11.38 15.54
N ALA A 150 1.75 -10.49 16.53
CA ALA A 150 0.79 -10.33 17.62
C ALA A 150 -0.56 -9.79 17.13
N GLN A 151 -0.58 -8.92 16.10
CA GLN A 151 -1.81 -8.40 15.50
C GLN A 151 -2.54 -9.45 14.67
N LYS A 152 -1.80 -10.34 14.01
CA LYS A 152 -2.34 -11.23 12.97
C LYS A 152 -3.63 -11.97 13.36
N PRO A 153 -3.80 -12.51 14.59
CA PRO A 153 -5.04 -13.17 15.00
C PRO A 153 -6.27 -12.26 14.98
N LEU A 154 -6.08 -10.93 15.02
CA LEU A 154 -7.14 -9.93 15.02
C LEU A 154 -7.51 -9.51 13.60
N VAL A 155 -6.62 -9.70 12.63
CA VAL A 155 -6.77 -9.23 11.25
C VAL A 155 -7.77 -10.12 10.50
N GLN A 156 -8.80 -9.50 9.90
CA GLN A 156 -9.74 -10.18 9.00
C GLN A 156 -9.06 -10.56 7.69
N ALA A 157 -8.37 -9.60 7.08
CA ALA A 157 -7.67 -9.80 5.81
C ALA A 157 -6.54 -8.79 5.63
N TYR A 158 -5.50 -9.22 4.90
CA TYR A 158 -4.50 -8.34 4.31
C TYR A 158 -4.96 -8.00 2.89
N VAL A 159 -5.17 -6.71 2.62
CA VAL A 159 -5.82 -6.21 1.40
C VAL A 159 -4.99 -5.10 0.73
N MET A 160 -5.23 -4.88 -0.54
CA MET A 160 -4.97 -3.66 -1.27
C MET A 160 -6.33 -3.12 -1.74
N ASP A 161 -6.60 -3.00 -3.03
CA ASP A 161 -7.84 -2.43 -3.55
C ASP A 161 -9.13 -3.17 -3.11
N GLU A 162 -9.02 -4.41 -2.61
CA GLU A 162 -10.17 -5.14 -2.04
C GLU A 162 -10.76 -4.43 -0.80
N ILE A 163 -10.04 -3.47 -0.22
CA ILE A 163 -10.56 -2.66 0.90
C ILE A 163 -11.80 -1.85 0.51
N PHE A 164 -11.88 -1.38 -0.75
CA PHE A 164 -13.02 -0.62 -1.22
C PHE A 164 -14.32 -1.40 -1.04
N ASP A 165 -14.40 -2.59 -1.63
CA ASP A 165 -15.60 -3.43 -1.53
C ASP A 165 -15.94 -3.76 -0.07
N LYS A 166 -14.93 -4.05 0.76
CA LYS A 166 -15.11 -4.45 2.15
C LYS A 166 -15.58 -3.31 3.05
N MET A 167 -14.94 -2.14 2.95
CA MET A 167 -15.32 -0.98 3.78
C MET A 167 -16.66 -0.38 3.32
N ILE A 168 -16.84 -0.18 2.02
CA ILE A 168 -18.10 0.33 1.46
C ILE A 168 -19.25 -0.65 1.77
N GLY A 169 -18.98 -1.96 1.69
CA GLY A 169 -19.95 -3.02 2.02
C GLY A 169 -20.23 -3.21 3.52
N GLY A 170 -19.49 -2.52 4.41
CA GLY A 170 -19.64 -2.66 5.87
C GLY A 170 -19.18 -4.02 6.40
N GLU A 171 -18.20 -4.66 5.75
CA GLU A 171 -17.68 -5.98 6.15
C GLU A 171 -16.58 -5.92 7.22
N ALA A 172 -16.04 -4.73 7.53
CA ALA A 172 -15.00 -4.53 8.53
C ALA A 172 -15.26 -3.25 9.34
N ALA A 173 -14.81 -3.26 10.60
CA ALA A 173 -14.96 -2.13 11.51
C ALA A 173 -13.89 -1.06 11.28
N VAL A 174 -12.65 -1.49 11.05
CA VAL A 174 -11.50 -0.60 10.87
C VAL A 174 -10.58 -1.13 9.77
N GLY A 175 -9.95 -0.23 9.06
CA GLY A 175 -8.97 -0.56 8.03
C GLY A 175 -7.87 0.49 7.95
N VAL A 176 -6.75 0.13 7.34
CA VAL A 176 -5.65 1.05 7.08
C VAL A 176 -5.56 1.27 5.59
N TYR A 177 -5.60 2.54 5.17
CA TYR A 177 -5.44 2.85 3.75
C TYR A 177 -4.99 4.30 3.52
N TYR A 178 -4.90 4.68 2.25
CA TYR A 178 -4.43 6.00 1.82
C TYR A 178 -5.56 7.03 1.85
N SER A 179 -5.21 8.28 2.11
CA SER A 179 -6.14 9.38 2.36
C SER A 179 -7.12 9.64 1.19
N GLY A 180 -6.65 9.66 -0.04
CA GLY A 180 -7.51 9.92 -1.20
C GLY A 180 -8.50 8.79 -1.47
N ASP A 181 -8.05 7.54 -1.30
CA ASP A 181 -8.94 6.37 -1.40
C ASP A 181 -9.99 6.39 -0.27
N ALA A 182 -9.61 6.85 0.92
CA ALA A 182 -10.55 7.02 2.02
C ALA A 182 -11.63 8.06 1.69
N ILE A 183 -11.27 9.18 1.03
CA ILE A 183 -12.26 10.17 0.55
C ILE A 183 -13.27 9.50 -0.38
N THR A 184 -12.77 8.75 -1.38
CA THR A 184 -13.64 8.03 -2.33
C THR A 184 -14.56 7.02 -1.63
N MET A 185 -14.03 6.26 -0.65
CA MET A 185 -14.85 5.30 0.10
C MET A 185 -15.90 5.99 0.98
N ILE A 186 -15.58 7.15 1.58
CA ILE A 186 -16.51 7.94 2.38
C ILE A 186 -17.62 8.53 1.52
N ASP A 187 -17.32 8.97 0.30
CA ASP A 187 -18.32 9.48 -0.64
C ASP A 187 -19.32 8.38 -1.03
N ASP A 188 -18.85 7.13 -1.19
CA ASP A 188 -19.70 5.98 -1.51
C ASP A 188 -20.46 5.42 -0.30
N ASN A 189 -19.91 5.56 0.91
CA ASN A 189 -20.56 5.13 2.16
C ASN A 189 -20.35 6.16 3.28
N PRO A 190 -21.37 6.99 3.60
CA PRO A 190 -21.29 8.04 4.63
C PRO A 190 -21.19 7.51 6.05
N ASP A 191 -21.31 6.20 6.29
CA ASP A 191 -21.04 5.58 7.60
C ASP A 191 -19.53 5.44 7.85
N LEU A 192 -18.67 5.68 6.83
CA LEU A 192 -17.24 5.65 6.98
C LEU A 192 -16.69 7.00 7.44
N ALA A 193 -15.61 6.95 8.18
CA ALA A 193 -14.85 8.13 8.59
C ALA A 193 -13.35 7.80 8.60
N TRP A 194 -12.55 8.85 8.66
CA TRP A 194 -11.08 8.77 8.62
C TRP A 194 -10.47 9.43 9.84
N VAL A 195 -9.31 8.92 10.26
CA VAL A 195 -8.48 9.55 11.27
C VAL A 195 -7.01 9.51 10.92
N PHE A 196 -6.33 10.61 11.17
CA PHE A 196 -4.87 10.71 11.23
C PHE A 196 -4.43 10.32 12.64
N PRO A 197 -3.67 9.23 12.85
CA PRO A 197 -3.28 8.75 14.17
C PRO A 197 -2.35 9.71 14.93
N GLU A 198 -2.44 9.70 16.26
CA GLU A 198 -1.72 10.64 17.14
C GLU A 198 -0.19 10.51 17.06
N GLU A 199 0.32 9.30 16.78
CA GLU A 199 1.75 9.02 16.66
C GLU A 199 2.37 9.61 15.40
N GLY A 200 1.57 9.95 14.40
CA GLY A 200 2.00 10.39 13.08
C GLY A 200 1.65 9.40 12.00
N SER A 201 2.09 9.66 10.79
CA SER A 201 1.77 8.85 9.63
C SER A 201 2.85 8.82 8.57
N VAL A 202 2.65 8.00 7.54
CA VAL A 202 3.47 7.98 6.33
C VAL A 202 2.92 8.98 5.34
N LEU A 203 3.76 9.87 4.83
CA LEU A 203 3.54 10.62 3.61
C LEU A 203 4.23 9.87 2.47
N SER A 204 3.47 9.36 1.52
CA SER A 204 3.98 8.72 0.32
C SER A 204 3.99 9.69 -0.85
N VAL A 205 5.05 9.66 -1.65
CA VAL A 205 5.20 10.47 -2.85
C VAL A 205 5.25 9.54 -4.07
N ASP A 206 4.20 9.57 -4.88
CA ASP A 206 4.22 8.86 -6.14
C ASP A 206 4.96 9.65 -7.21
N CYS A 207 5.85 9.01 -7.94
CA CYS A 207 6.78 9.66 -8.85
C CYS A 207 6.66 9.10 -10.27
N MET A 208 6.52 9.96 -11.24
CA MET A 208 6.64 9.60 -12.66
C MET A 208 8.11 9.35 -13.01
N THR A 209 8.42 8.15 -13.52
CA THR A 209 9.76 7.71 -13.85
C THR A 209 9.79 6.97 -15.19
N ILE A 210 10.97 6.87 -15.80
CA ILE A 210 11.19 6.18 -17.08
C ILE A 210 12.06 4.94 -16.82
N PRO A 211 11.55 3.70 -17.05
CA PRO A 211 12.35 2.50 -16.94
C PRO A 211 13.56 2.48 -17.89
N ALA A 212 14.67 1.91 -17.45
CA ALA A 212 15.91 1.82 -18.24
C ALA A 212 15.72 1.09 -19.59
N ALA A 213 14.78 0.16 -19.67
CA ALA A 213 14.45 -0.59 -20.88
C ALA A 213 13.56 0.18 -21.88
N SER A 214 12.99 1.34 -21.53
CA SER A 214 12.16 2.13 -22.44
C SER A 214 12.94 2.52 -23.70
N GLU A 215 12.33 2.41 -24.86
CA GLU A 215 12.89 2.84 -26.16
C GLU A 215 12.32 4.19 -26.62
N HIS A 216 11.37 4.78 -25.88
CA HIS A 216 10.60 5.97 -26.27
C HIS A 216 10.77 7.13 -25.28
N GLN A 217 12.02 7.39 -24.83
CA GLN A 217 12.29 8.37 -23.77
C GLN A 217 11.70 9.75 -24.04
N GLU A 218 11.86 10.32 -25.24
CA GLU A 218 11.32 11.65 -25.58
C GLU A 218 9.78 11.67 -25.47
N ALA A 219 9.10 10.64 -25.97
CA ALA A 219 7.64 10.54 -25.87
C ALA A 219 7.17 10.38 -24.41
N ALA A 220 7.93 9.64 -23.59
CA ALA A 220 7.69 9.48 -22.16
C ALA A 220 7.85 10.82 -21.42
N GLU A 221 8.90 11.57 -21.69
CA GLU A 221 9.14 12.89 -21.12
C GLU A 221 8.05 13.89 -21.53
N MET A 222 7.59 13.85 -22.79
CA MET A 222 6.44 14.66 -23.24
C MET A 222 5.15 14.29 -22.50
N PHE A 223 4.92 13.00 -22.21
CA PHE A 223 3.78 12.55 -21.41
C PHE A 223 3.91 13.05 -19.97
N ILE A 224 5.07 12.91 -19.33
CA ILE A 224 5.34 13.43 -17.99
C ILE A 224 5.09 14.95 -17.94
N ASN A 225 5.58 15.70 -18.94
CA ASN A 225 5.33 17.13 -19.03
C ASN A 225 3.83 17.47 -19.15
N PHE A 226 3.07 16.68 -19.92
CA PHE A 226 1.61 16.82 -20.04
C PHE A 226 0.91 16.59 -18.70
N MET A 227 1.32 15.59 -17.94
CA MET A 227 0.78 15.32 -16.60
C MET A 227 1.01 16.48 -15.62
N CYS A 228 2.02 17.33 -15.86
CA CYS A 228 2.31 18.54 -15.10
C CYS A 228 1.59 19.80 -15.65
N GLU A 229 0.66 19.68 -16.60
CA GLU A 229 -0.20 20.80 -16.99
C GLU A 229 -1.23 21.06 -15.88
N THR A 230 -1.49 22.32 -15.55
CA THR A 230 -2.37 22.70 -14.42
C THR A 230 -3.75 22.07 -14.51
N ASP A 231 -4.40 22.15 -15.69
CA ASP A 231 -5.73 21.56 -15.90
C ASP A 231 -5.73 20.03 -15.77
N ILE A 232 -4.63 19.38 -16.17
CA ILE A 232 -4.47 17.92 -16.08
C ILE A 232 -4.18 17.51 -14.64
N GLY A 233 -3.28 18.22 -13.95
CA GLY A 233 -3.00 18.01 -12.54
C GLY A 233 -4.25 18.19 -11.67
N LYS A 234 -5.06 19.26 -11.95
CA LYS A 234 -6.36 19.47 -11.29
C LYS A 234 -7.29 18.26 -11.49
N ALA A 235 -7.51 17.87 -12.75
CA ALA A 235 -8.41 16.77 -13.07
C ALA A 235 -7.98 15.45 -12.40
N ASN A 236 -6.68 15.19 -12.32
CA ASN A 236 -6.15 14.00 -11.64
C ASN A 236 -6.33 14.09 -10.12
N ALA A 237 -5.96 15.21 -9.49
CA ALA A 237 -6.08 15.38 -8.05
C ALA A 237 -7.55 15.26 -7.59
N GLU A 238 -8.48 15.89 -8.29
CA GLU A 238 -9.92 15.83 -7.98
C GLU A 238 -10.53 14.43 -8.24
N TYR A 239 -10.03 13.71 -9.24
CA TYR A 239 -10.51 12.36 -9.52
C TYR A 239 -9.99 11.33 -8.51
N ILE A 240 -8.72 11.46 -8.10
CA ILE A 240 -8.06 10.50 -7.21
C ILE A 240 -8.32 10.85 -5.73
N GLY A 241 -8.56 12.13 -5.41
CA GLY A 241 -8.66 12.62 -4.03
C GLY A 241 -7.30 12.81 -3.32
N TYR A 242 -6.18 12.67 -4.06
CA TYR A 242 -4.83 12.82 -3.52
C TYR A 242 -4.36 14.26 -3.58
N THR A 243 -3.35 14.59 -2.78
CA THR A 243 -2.75 15.92 -2.80
C THR A 243 -1.77 16.09 -3.96
N THR A 244 -1.63 17.33 -4.43
CA THR A 244 -0.76 17.65 -5.55
C THR A 244 0.56 18.27 -5.09
N PRO A 245 1.70 17.92 -5.71
CA PRO A 245 2.98 18.58 -5.46
C PRO A 245 3.12 19.91 -6.22
N MET A 246 2.06 20.42 -6.87
CA MET A 246 2.09 21.61 -7.70
C MET A 246 1.23 22.73 -7.12
N GLN A 247 1.85 23.86 -6.73
CA GLN A 247 1.16 25.01 -6.15
C GLN A 247 0.10 25.61 -7.07
N ASP A 248 0.37 25.72 -8.38
CA ASP A 248 -0.57 26.27 -9.34
C ASP A 248 -1.80 25.38 -9.58
N VAL A 249 -1.68 24.08 -9.33
CA VAL A 249 -2.81 23.14 -9.29
C VAL A 249 -3.61 23.35 -8.01
N TRP A 250 -2.94 23.37 -6.85
CA TRP A 250 -3.60 23.60 -5.56
C TRP A 250 -4.45 24.88 -5.56
N GLU A 251 -3.96 25.96 -6.17
CA GLU A 251 -4.70 27.25 -6.25
C GLU A 251 -6.05 27.13 -6.97
N VAL A 252 -6.18 26.19 -7.92
CA VAL A 252 -7.38 26.01 -8.75
C VAL A 252 -8.22 24.78 -8.41
N LEU A 253 -7.81 23.97 -7.40
CA LEU A 253 -8.62 22.85 -6.90
C LEU A 253 -9.97 23.33 -6.36
N ASP A 254 -10.94 22.43 -6.36
CA ASP A 254 -12.22 22.65 -5.72
C ASP A 254 -12.05 22.87 -4.20
N GLU A 255 -12.83 23.81 -3.63
CA GLU A 255 -12.69 24.20 -2.23
C GLU A 255 -12.90 23.03 -1.27
N ASP A 256 -13.84 22.12 -1.57
CA ASP A 256 -14.12 20.94 -0.74
C ASP A 256 -12.86 20.04 -0.57
N LEU A 257 -12.04 19.90 -1.62
CA LEU A 257 -10.80 19.13 -1.53
C LEU A 257 -9.72 19.91 -0.77
N LYS A 258 -9.60 21.22 -1.00
CA LYS A 258 -8.63 22.08 -0.30
C LYS A 258 -8.88 22.17 1.21
N GLU A 259 -10.15 22.17 1.62
CA GLU A 259 -10.58 22.23 3.02
C GLU A 259 -10.62 20.86 3.69
N SER A 260 -10.43 19.77 2.94
CA SER A 260 -10.42 18.41 3.47
C SER A 260 -9.19 18.17 4.34
N GLU A 261 -9.37 17.98 5.65
CA GLU A 261 -8.29 17.55 6.56
C GLU A 261 -7.79 16.11 6.27
N ILE A 262 -8.50 15.36 5.43
CA ILE A 262 -8.08 14.04 4.97
C ILE A 262 -7.01 14.19 3.90
N ALA A 263 -7.26 15.03 2.89
CA ALA A 263 -6.31 15.30 1.81
C ALA A 263 -5.17 16.22 2.30
N TYR A 264 -5.51 17.31 2.98
CA TYR A 264 -4.57 18.34 3.45
C TYR A 264 -4.62 18.42 4.98
N PRO A 265 -3.85 17.58 5.69
CA PRO A 265 -3.82 17.60 7.15
C PRO A 265 -3.31 18.94 7.67
N SER A 266 -3.73 19.33 8.88
CA SER A 266 -3.25 20.55 9.52
C SER A 266 -1.72 20.52 9.67
N GLU A 267 -1.06 21.70 9.78
CA GLU A 267 0.39 21.80 9.95
C GLU A 267 0.91 20.98 11.15
N GLU A 268 0.12 20.87 12.23
CA GLU A 268 0.48 20.05 13.40
C GLU A 268 0.52 18.55 13.05
N LYS A 269 -0.42 18.06 12.24
CA LYS A 269 -0.47 16.67 11.77
C LYS A 269 0.62 16.42 10.74
N ALA A 270 0.74 17.30 9.73
CA ALA A 270 1.76 17.21 8.69
C ALA A 270 3.19 17.16 9.26
N ALA A 271 3.46 17.91 10.35
CA ALA A 271 4.76 17.87 11.04
C ALA A 271 5.11 16.51 11.67
N LYS A 272 4.15 15.59 11.77
CA LYS A 272 4.34 14.22 12.26
C LYS A 272 4.42 13.19 11.14
N GLU A 273 4.32 13.60 9.91
CA GLU A 273 4.47 12.72 8.77
C GLU A 273 5.93 12.34 8.57
N LYS A 274 6.15 11.09 8.17
CA LYS A 274 7.47 10.56 7.81
C LYS A 274 7.42 10.02 6.40
N VAL A 275 8.50 10.24 5.66
CA VAL A 275 8.68 9.73 4.29
C VAL A 275 9.55 8.48 4.33
N PHE A 276 9.29 7.54 3.43
CA PHE A 276 10.14 6.38 3.26
C PHE A 276 11.48 6.77 2.64
N THR A 277 12.54 6.17 3.16
CA THR A 277 13.89 6.25 2.59
C THR A 277 14.34 4.90 2.04
N ALA A 278 15.41 4.91 1.26
CA ALA A 278 16.04 3.67 0.82
C ALA A 278 16.54 2.86 2.01
N LEU A 279 16.20 1.57 2.04
CA LEU A 279 16.80 0.62 2.98
C LEU A 279 18.02 -0.03 2.36
N SER A 280 18.96 -0.49 3.19
CA SER A 280 20.05 -1.35 2.71
C SER A 280 19.49 -2.68 2.16
N ASP A 281 20.25 -3.33 1.28
CA ASP A 281 19.84 -4.60 0.67
C ASP A 281 19.55 -5.69 1.72
N ASP A 282 20.35 -5.75 2.77
CA ASP A 282 20.20 -6.71 3.85
C ASP A 282 18.88 -6.47 4.62
N VAL A 283 18.59 -5.20 4.96
CA VAL A 283 17.36 -4.82 5.68
C VAL A 283 16.12 -5.03 4.80
N ASN A 284 16.17 -4.66 3.52
CA ASN A 284 15.07 -4.95 2.58
C ASN A 284 14.81 -6.46 2.46
N SER A 285 15.88 -7.26 2.31
CA SER A 285 15.75 -8.70 2.18
C SER A 285 15.16 -9.32 3.45
N GLU A 286 15.60 -8.86 4.61
CA GLU A 286 15.06 -9.34 5.89
C GLU A 286 13.58 -8.98 6.05
N LEU A 287 13.19 -7.75 5.70
CA LEU A 287 11.79 -7.33 5.74
C LEU A 287 10.90 -8.21 4.84
N ASP A 288 11.33 -8.49 3.61
CA ASP A 288 10.58 -9.34 2.67
C ASP A 288 10.45 -10.79 3.20
N VAL A 289 11.52 -11.35 3.77
CA VAL A 289 11.52 -12.68 4.39
C VAL A 289 10.59 -12.72 5.59
N LYS A 290 10.75 -11.79 6.54
CA LYS A 290 9.95 -11.74 7.77
C LYS A 290 8.47 -11.45 7.48
N TRP A 291 8.17 -10.62 6.52
CA TRP A 291 6.81 -10.39 6.04
C TRP A 291 6.17 -11.69 5.52
N SER A 292 6.90 -12.44 4.69
CA SER A 292 6.42 -13.71 4.16
C SER A 292 6.23 -14.76 5.27
N GLU A 293 7.16 -14.82 6.24
CA GLU A 293 7.05 -15.68 7.42
C GLU A 293 5.85 -15.29 8.27
N MET A 294 5.67 -14.01 8.57
CA MET A 294 4.54 -13.49 9.35
C MET A 294 3.21 -13.84 8.65
N LYS A 295 3.09 -13.65 7.35
CA LYS A 295 1.87 -14.01 6.61
C LYS A 295 1.58 -15.50 6.58
N SER A 296 2.59 -16.36 6.60
CA SER A 296 2.46 -17.81 6.66
C SER A 296 2.36 -18.35 8.08
N TYR A 297 2.66 -17.53 9.11
CA TYR A 297 2.58 -17.92 10.52
C TYR A 297 1.15 -18.28 10.88
N ASP A 298 0.97 -19.49 11.42
CA ASP A 298 -0.32 -19.99 11.89
C ASP A 298 -0.16 -20.38 13.37
N GLU A 299 -0.91 -19.72 14.25
CA GLU A 299 -0.89 -20.01 15.71
C GLU A 299 -1.43 -21.41 16.06
N GLY A 300 -1.29 -22.38 15.16
CA GLY A 300 -1.51 -23.79 15.47
C GLY A 300 -2.96 -24.23 15.61
N GLY A 301 -3.93 -23.35 15.32
CA GLY A 301 -5.35 -23.70 15.39
C GLY A 301 -5.87 -24.40 14.13
N SER A 302 -5.49 -23.92 12.96
CA SER A 302 -6.01 -24.45 11.69
C SER A 302 -5.34 -25.76 11.27
N SER A 303 -4.06 -25.96 11.57
CA SER A 303 -3.33 -27.21 11.26
C SER A 303 -3.85 -28.40 12.07
N LEU A 304 -4.18 -28.21 13.35
CA LEU A 304 -4.80 -29.23 14.17
C LEU A 304 -6.23 -29.57 13.75
N LEU A 305 -7.03 -28.57 13.38
CA LEU A 305 -8.36 -28.77 12.83
C LEU A 305 -8.32 -29.46 11.46
N PHE A 306 -7.38 -29.07 10.60
CA PHE A 306 -7.17 -29.72 9.31
C PHE A 306 -6.72 -31.17 9.46
N LEU A 307 -5.78 -31.47 10.37
CA LEU A 307 -5.36 -32.83 10.71
C LEU A 307 -6.50 -33.66 11.31
N ALA A 308 -7.33 -33.08 12.15
CA ALA A 308 -8.51 -33.71 12.70
C ALA A 308 -9.57 -34.03 11.62
N LEU A 309 -9.81 -33.13 10.70
CA LEU A 309 -10.70 -33.34 9.55
C LEU A 309 -10.15 -34.40 8.60
N LEU A 310 -8.85 -34.39 8.33
CA LEU A 310 -8.18 -35.42 7.52
C LEU A 310 -8.30 -36.80 8.16
N ALA A 311 -8.04 -36.90 9.46
CA ALA A 311 -8.20 -38.14 10.22
C ALA A 311 -9.65 -38.65 10.21
N ALA A 312 -10.63 -37.73 10.35
CA ALA A 312 -12.04 -38.09 10.27
C ALA A 312 -12.43 -38.59 8.86
N MET A 313 -11.93 -37.98 7.79
CA MET A 313 -12.16 -38.43 6.41
C MET A 313 -11.56 -39.82 6.15
N VAL A 314 -10.32 -40.07 6.64
CA VAL A 314 -9.67 -41.39 6.55
C VAL A 314 -10.45 -42.44 7.32
N ALA A 315 -10.91 -42.13 8.55
CA ALA A 315 -11.74 -43.03 9.35
C ALA A 315 -13.06 -43.39 8.66
N LEU A 316 -13.73 -42.42 8.05
CA LEU A 316 -14.95 -42.61 7.24
C LEU A 316 -14.69 -43.50 6.02
N ALA A 317 -13.60 -43.28 5.32
CA ALA A 317 -13.20 -44.10 4.17
C ALA A 317 -12.94 -45.56 4.60
N CYS A 318 -12.18 -45.78 5.66
CA CYS A 318 -11.95 -47.11 6.23
C CYS A 318 -13.23 -47.80 6.69
N PHE A 319 -14.15 -47.06 7.33
CA PHE A 319 -15.43 -47.59 7.76
C PHE A 319 -16.31 -48.01 6.56
N ASN A 320 -16.33 -47.22 5.48
CA ASN A 320 -17.06 -47.55 4.26
C ASN A 320 -16.47 -48.77 3.56
N ILE A 321 -15.15 -48.92 3.51
CA ILE A 321 -14.47 -50.12 2.95
C ILE A 321 -14.81 -51.33 3.81
N TRP A 322 -14.72 -51.21 5.14
CA TRP A 322 -15.08 -52.30 6.07
C TRP A 322 -16.53 -52.76 5.92
N ARG A 323 -17.50 -51.78 5.79
CA ARG A 323 -18.92 -52.11 5.53
C ARG A 323 -19.10 -52.83 4.18
N LYS A 324 -18.37 -52.46 3.15
CA LYS A 324 -18.41 -53.07 1.81
C LYS A 324 -17.90 -54.50 1.81
N VAL A 325 -16.76 -54.73 2.52
CA VAL A 325 -16.16 -56.06 2.70
C VAL A 325 -17.12 -56.97 3.53
N ARG A 326 -17.67 -56.46 4.62
CA ARG A 326 -18.61 -57.20 5.46
C ARG A 326 -19.92 -57.58 4.74
N ARG A 327 -20.44 -56.73 3.84
CA ARG A 327 -21.60 -57.03 2.97
C ARG A 327 -21.24 -58.09 1.93
N ARG A 328 -20.05 -58.11 1.37
CA ARG A 328 -19.57 -59.08 0.41
C ARG A 328 -19.46 -60.49 1.01
N ASN A 329 -18.93 -60.56 2.19
CA ASN A 329 -18.79 -61.83 2.94
C ASN A 329 -20.14 -62.40 3.42
N ARG A 330 -21.19 -61.56 3.59
CA ARG A 330 -22.55 -62.03 3.93
C ARG A 330 -23.34 -62.61 2.77
N ASN A 331 -22.95 -62.28 1.56
CA ASN A 331 -23.65 -62.77 0.33
C ASN A 331 -22.97 -64.00 -0.29
N GLN A 332 -21.96 -64.57 0.41
CA GLN A 332 -21.25 -65.79 -0.01
C GLN A 332 -21.64 -67.04 0.81
N TYR A 333 -22.64 -66.91 1.71
CA TYR A 333 -23.27 -68.02 2.42
C TYR A 333 -24.82 -68.00 2.13
#